data_791f565fd0a9e72170eb60b6a6a45380
#
_entry.id   791f565fd0a9e72170eb60b6a6a45380
#
_cell.length_a   1.000
_cell.length_b   1.000
_cell.length_c   1.000
_cell.angle_alpha   90.00
_cell.angle_beta   90.00
_cell.angle_gamma   90.00
#
_symmetry.space_group_name_H-M   'P 1'
#
loop_
_entity.id
_entity.type
_entity.pdbx_description
1 polymer ?
#
loop_
_entity_poly.entity_id
_entity_poly.type
_entity_poly.pdbx_seq_one_letter_code
_entity_poly.pdbx_strand_id
1 'polypeptide(L)'
;MKGLKIKDISVKAKQGQYGIVFTSWNPSIVQDLLEETKKELISQGVDEANIYLKEVPGAFELPLATQFMAEKEGISSVISLGAIIRGDTPHFDFISSSCLEGLQDVALKTRIPVICGVLTTNTIEQAEERSDPNKMNKGKEFALTALNMVDSLS
;
A
#
# COMPACT_ATOMS: atom_id res chain seq x y z
N MET A 1 12.80 -3.32 2.87
CA MET A 1 12.82 -3.57 4.33
C MET A 1 13.10 -5.05 4.59
N LYS A 2 14.36 -5.41 4.49
CA LYS A 2 14.76 -6.76 4.89
C LYS A 2 14.66 -6.88 6.40
N GLY A 3 13.91 -7.85 6.88
CA GLY A 3 13.89 -8.20 8.31
C GLY A 3 12.81 -7.53 9.15
N LEU A 4 11.66 -7.19 8.56
CA LEU A 4 10.49 -6.82 9.36
C LEU A 4 10.17 -7.99 10.30
N LYS A 5 10.49 -7.83 11.58
CA LYS A 5 10.05 -8.80 12.59
C LYS A 5 8.55 -8.62 12.77
N ILE A 6 7.82 -9.69 12.47
CA ILE A 6 6.39 -9.76 12.76
C ILE A 6 6.27 -9.74 14.27
N LYS A 7 5.79 -8.62 14.82
CA LYS A 7 5.34 -8.57 16.21
C LYS A 7 3.96 -9.20 16.27
N ASP A 8 3.59 -9.74 17.41
CA ASP A 8 2.22 -10.19 17.64
C ASP A 8 1.26 -9.01 17.40
N ILE A 9 0.33 -9.20 16.47
CA ILE A 9 -0.64 -8.17 16.11
C ILE A 9 -1.70 -8.10 17.19
N SER A 10 -1.99 -6.89 17.68
CA SER A 10 -2.98 -6.69 18.74
C SER A 10 -4.41 -6.93 18.25
N VAL A 11 -5.31 -7.20 19.18
CA VAL A 11 -6.75 -7.30 18.92
C VAL A 11 -7.28 -6.01 18.29
N LYS A 12 -6.79 -4.85 18.74
CA LYS A 12 -7.18 -3.54 18.20
C LYS A 12 -6.85 -3.42 16.70
N ALA A 13 -5.64 -3.82 16.28
CA ALA A 13 -5.26 -3.80 14.87
C ALA A 13 -6.10 -4.78 14.06
N LYS A 14 -6.38 -5.97 14.59
CA LYS A 14 -7.23 -6.97 13.91
C LYS A 14 -8.67 -6.52 13.72
N GLN A 15 -9.19 -5.69 14.62
CA GLN A 15 -10.53 -5.11 14.55
C GLN A 15 -10.59 -3.81 13.75
N GLY A 16 -9.45 -3.32 13.26
CA GLY A 16 -9.36 -2.09 12.49
C GLY A 16 -9.98 -2.18 11.10
N GLN A 17 -10.18 -1.02 10.50
CA GLN A 17 -10.65 -0.88 9.12
C GLN A 17 -9.47 -0.43 8.24
N TYR A 18 -9.27 -1.12 7.14
CA TYR A 18 -8.13 -0.92 6.24
C TYR A 18 -8.61 -0.56 4.84
N GLY A 19 -8.13 0.56 4.32
CA GLY A 19 -8.35 0.93 2.94
C GLY A 19 -7.19 0.49 2.07
N ILE A 20 -7.47 0.00 0.87
CA ILE A 20 -6.47 -0.30 -0.13
C ILE A 20 -6.83 0.48 -1.38
N VAL A 21 -5.98 1.43 -1.75
CA VAL A 21 -6.10 2.23 -2.97
C VAL A 21 -5.05 1.71 -3.95
N PHE A 22 -5.45 1.36 -5.15
CA PHE A 22 -4.54 0.72 -6.11
C PHE A 22 -4.75 1.25 -7.53
N THR A 23 -3.70 1.16 -8.34
CA THR A 23 -3.73 1.68 -9.70
C THR A 23 -4.15 0.64 -10.73
N SER A 24 -4.79 1.12 -11.81
CA SER A 24 -5.15 0.28 -12.96
C SER A 24 -3.95 -0.04 -13.84
N TRP A 25 -2.94 0.85 -13.90
CA TRP A 25 -1.75 0.65 -14.72
C TRP A 25 -0.84 -0.43 -14.14
N ASN A 26 -0.17 -1.17 -15.01
CA ASN A 26 0.64 -2.33 -14.67
C ASN A 26 -0.17 -3.41 -13.94
N PRO A 27 -1.29 -3.87 -14.53
CA PRO A 27 -2.30 -4.64 -13.82
C PRO A 27 -1.80 -5.96 -13.23
N SER A 28 -0.92 -6.68 -13.90
CA SER A 28 -0.40 -7.95 -13.37
C SER A 28 0.41 -7.75 -12.09
N ILE A 29 1.24 -6.72 -12.04
CA ILE A 29 2.06 -6.37 -10.88
C ILE A 29 1.18 -5.90 -9.72
N VAL A 30 0.28 -4.96 -10.00
CA VAL A 30 -0.61 -4.38 -8.99
C VAL A 30 -1.59 -5.41 -8.45
N GLN A 31 -2.09 -6.31 -9.30
CA GLN A 31 -2.98 -7.37 -8.87
C GLN A 31 -2.31 -8.33 -7.88
N ASP A 32 -1.06 -8.71 -8.12
CA ASP A 32 -0.29 -9.51 -7.18
C ASP A 32 -0.14 -8.79 -5.84
N LEU A 33 0.20 -7.50 -5.87
CA LEU A 33 0.30 -6.70 -4.65
C LEU A 33 -1.03 -6.65 -3.89
N LEU A 34 -2.12 -6.41 -4.61
CA LEU A 34 -3.46 -6.31 -4.02
C LEU A 34 -3.90 -7.61 -3.37
N GLU A 35 -3.77 -8.71 -4.09
CA GLU A 35 -4.17 -10.04 -3.59
C GLU A 35 -3.38 -10.44 -2.35
N GLU A 36 -2.08 -10.27 -2.38
CA GLU A 36 -1.22 -10.65 -1.26
C GLU A 36 -1.40 -9.72 -0.05
N THR A 37 -1.61 -8.42 -0.27
CA THR A 37 -1.92 -7.48 0.80
C THR A 37 -3.22 -7.84 1.49
N LYS A 38 -4.27 -8.08 0.73
CA LYS A 38 -5.59 -8.48 1.23
C LYS A 38 -5.52 -9.82 1.97
N LYS A 39 -4.88 -10.79 1.35
CA LYS A 39 -4.70 -12.13 1.92
C LYS A 39 -3.99 -12.08 3.28
N GLU A 40 -2.93 -11.29 3.39
CA GLU A 40 -2.18 -11.18 4.65
C GLU A 40 -2.99 -10.48 5.74
N LEU A 41 -3.73 -9.41 5.41
CA LEU A 41 -4.62 -8.77 6.38
C LEU A 41 -5.61 -9.78 6.96
N ILE A 42 -6.25 -10.57 6.10
CA ILE A 42 -7.22 -11.60 6.51
C ILE A 42 -6.53 -12.69 7.34
N SER A 43 -5.36 -13.15 6.89
CA SER A 43 -4.57 -14.16 7.61
C SER A 43 -4.21 -13.72 9.03
N GLN A 44 -3.98 -12.43 9.24
CA GLN A 44 -3.66 -11.87 10.56
C GLN A 44 -4.90 -11.61 11.43
N GLY A 45 -6.10 -11.82 10.90
CA GLY A 45 -7.34 -11.73 11.66
C GLY A 45 -8.24 -10.55 11.32
N VAL A 46 -7.91 -9.75 10.31
CA VAL A 46 -8.80 -8.66 9.84
C VAL A 46 -9.98 -9.26 9.10
N ASP A 47 -11.19 -8.85 9.46
CA ASP A 47 -12.41 -9.26 8.76
C ASP A 47 -12.42 -8.64 7.34
N GLU A 48 -12.73 -9.46 6.34
CA GLU A 48 -12.83 -9.00 4.95
C GLU A 48 -13.81 -7.83 4.79
N ALA A 49 -14.89 -7.80 5.58
CA ALA A 49 -15.85 -6.70 5.59
C ALA A 49 -15.25 -5.36 6.03
N ASN A 50 -14.09 -5.38 6.68
CA ASN A 50 -13.35 -4.19 7.12
C ASN A 50 -12.22 -3.81 6.17
N ILE A 51 -12.17 -4.38 4.98
CA ILE A 51 -11.20 -4.05 3.93
C ILE A 51 -11.94 -3.35 2.79
N TYR A 52 -11.57 -2.10 2.53
CA TYR A 52 -12.20 -1.26 1.53
C TYR A 52 -11.25 -1.05 0.35
N LEU A 53 -11.72 -1.32 -0.85
CA LEU A 53 -10.91 -1.26 -2.07
C LEU A 53 -11.32 -0.05 -2.92
N LYS A 54 -10.33 0.65 -3.48
CA LYS A 54 -10.55 1.76 -4.42
C LYS A 54 -9.52 1.72 -5.54
N GLU A 55 -9.99 1.60 -6.77
CA GLU A 55 -9.14 1.63 -7.96
C GLU A 55 -9.05 3.05 -8.52
N VAL A 56 -7.85 3.45 -8.94
CA VAL A 56 -7.57 4.73 -9.61
C VAL A 56 -6.67 4.50 -10.83
N PRO A 57 -6.63 5.45 -11.81
CA PRO A 57 -5.87 5.21 -13.05
C PRO A 57 -4.38 4.96 -12.84
N GLY A 58 -3.68 5.87 -12.19
CA GLY A 58 -2.22 5.81 -12.09
C GLY A 58 -1.69 6.37 -10.78
N ALA A 59 -0.37 6.36 -10.64
CA ALA A 59 0.31 6.78 -9.42
C ALA A 59 0.06 8.25 -9.05
N PHE A 60 -0.12 9.12 -10.05
CA PHE A 60 -0.40 10.54 -9.79
C PHE A 60 -1.73 10.75 -9.06
N GLU A 61 -2.68 9.85 -9.25
CA GLU A 61 -4.02 9.92 -8.63
C GLU A 61 -4.07 9.29 -7.24
N LEU A 62 -3.03 8.54 -6.84
CA LEU A 62 -3.00 7.85 -5.55
C LEU A 62 -3.10 8.80 -4.35
N PRO A 63 -2.35 9.92 -4.26
CA PRO A 63 -2.43 10.77 -3.07
C PRO A 63 -3.83 11.29 -2.79
N LEU A 64 -4.54 11.79 -3.79
CA LEU A 64 -5.89 12.31 -3.60
C LEU A 64 -6.86 11.20 -3.16
N ALA A 65 -6.86 10.07 -3.83
CA ALA A 65 -7.73 8.95 -3.47
C ALA A 65 -7.39 8.38 -2.10
N THR A 66 -6.11 8.34 -1.75
CA THR A 66 -5.65 7.92 -0.42
C THR A 66 -6.15 8.87 0.66
N GLN A 67 -6.17 10.17 0.40
CA GLN A 67 -6.73 11.16 1.33
C GLN A 67 -8.22 10.94 1.55
N PHE A 68 -9.00 10.76 0.48
CA PHE A 68 -10.42 10.43 0.59
C PHE A 68 -10.65 9.17 1.43
N MET A 69 -9.86 8.13 1.21
CA MET A 69 -9.96 6.89 1.97
C MET A 69 -9.58 7.11 3.46
N ALA A 70 -8.50 7.84 3.71
CA ALA A 70 -8.03 8.12 5.06
C ALA A 70 -9.01 8.99 5.88
N GLU A 71 -9.79 9.81 5.21
CA GLU A 71 -10.80 10.66 5.84
C GLU A 71 -12.13 9.92 6.09
N LYS A 72 -12.26 8.68 5.62
CA LYS A 72 -13.43 7.85 5.92
C LYS A 72 -13.48 7.58 7.41
N GLU A 73 -14.68 7.76 8.00
CA GLU A 73 -14.88 7.52 9.42
C GLU A 73 -14.51 6.08 9.84
N GLY A 74 -13.70 5.97 10.87
CA GLY A 74 -13.29 4.68 11.42
C GLY A 74 -12.12 4.00 10.72
N ILE A 75 -11.55 4.60 9.69
CA ILE A 75 -10.39 4.04 9.00
C ILE A 75 -9.17 4.00 9.94
N SER A 76 -8.47 2.88 9.97
CA SER A 76 -7.28 2.68 10.82
C SER A 76 -5.99 2.90 10.05
N SER A 77 -5.94 2.51 8.78
CA SER A 77 -4.77 2.67 7.91
C SER A 77 -5.19 2.58 6.44
N VAL A 78 -4.40 3.19 5.57
CA VAL A 78 -4.57 3.07 4.11
C VAL A 78 -3.29 2.55 3.50
N ILE A 79 -3.41 1.56 2.63
CA ILE A 79 -2.30 1.00 1.86
C ILE A 79 -2.49 1.44 0.41
N SER A 80 -1.50 2.14 -0.13
CA SER A 80 -1.54 2.65 -1.51
C SER A 80 -0.61 1.83 -2.39
N LEU A 81 -1.18 1.14 -3.37
CA LEU A 81 -0.49 0.18 -4.22
C LEU A 81 -0.36 0.69 -5.65
N GLY A 82 0.83 0.58 -6.20
CA GLY A 82 1.10 0.94 -7.57
C GLY A 82 2.47 0.47 -8.02
N ALA A 83 2.78 0.70 -9.27
CA ALA A 83 4.11 0.43 -9.82
C ALA A 83 4.47 1.53 -10.81
N ILE A 84 5.61 2.16 -10.59
CA ILE A 84 6.17 3.17 -11.49
C ILE A 84 7.46 2.58 -12.06
N ILE A 85 7.49 2.41 -13.37
CA ILE A 85 8.62 1.79 -14.06
C ILE A 85 9.29 2.85 -14.94
N ARG A 86 10.61 2.95 -14.84
CA ARG A 86 11.38 3.95 -15.59
C ARG A 86 11.18 3.79 -17.09
N GLY A 87 10.84 4.90 -17.76
CA GLY A 87 10.79 5.00 -19.20
C GLY A 87 11.98 5.79 -19.76
N ASP A 88 11.81 6.30 -20.98
CA ASP A 88 12.87 6.98 -21.72
C ASP A 88 13.07 8.45 -21.32
N THR A 89 12.15 8.99 -20.53
CA THR A 89 12.14 10.41 -20.17
C THR A 89 12.25 10.59 -18.64
N PRO A 90 12.53 11.80 -18.14
CA PRO A 90 12.58 12.07 -16.71
C PRO A 90 11.22 12.00 -16.01
N HIS A 91 10.14 11.68 -16.73
CA HIS A 91 8.79 11.54 -16.15
C HIS A 91 8.77 10.62 -14.93
N PHE A 92 9.52 9.51 -14.97
CA PHE A 92 9.64 8.57 -13.84
C PHE A 92 10.05 9.29 -12.54
N ASP A 93 11.07 10.15 -12.60
CA ASP A 93 11.59 10.83 -11.43
C ASP A 93 10.55 11.80 -10.85
N PHE A 94 9.86 12.55 -11.71
CA PHE A 94 8.83 13.50 -11.29
C PHE A 94 7.61 12.81 -10.70
N ILE A 95 7.11 11.76 -11.35
CA ILE A 95 5.94 11.01 -10.87
C ILE A 95 6.25 10.29 -9.57
N SER A 96 7.43 9.67 -9.46
CA SER A 96 7.83 8.95 -8.26
C SER A 96 7.92 9.90 -7.06
N SER A 97 8.63 11.02 -7.21
CA SER A 97 8.76 12.02 -6.15
C SER A 97 7.41 12.59 -5.74
N SER A 98 6.61 13.01 -6.72
CA SER A 98 5.29 13.60 -6.47
C SER A 98 4.36 12.62 -5.76
N CYS A 99 4.33 11.37 -6.19
CA CYS A 99 3.49 10.33 -5.58
C CYS A 99 3.90 10.06 -4.13
N LEU A 100 5.18 9.81 -3.88
CA LEU A 100 5.67 9.46 -2.55
C LEU A 100 5.53 10.64 -1.58
N GLU A 101 5.88 11.84 -2.01
CA GLU A 101 5.70 13.05 -1.18
C GLU A 101 4.22 13.30 -0.89
N GLY A 102 3.35 13.13 -1.89
CA GLY A 102 1.91 13.29 -1.73
C GLY A 102 1.33 12.29 -0.73
N LEU A 103 1.75 11.03 -0.78
CA LEU A 103 1.31 10.01 0.20
C LEU A 103 1.79 10.34 1.61
N GLN A 104 3.02 10.82 1.76
CA GLN A 104 3.55 11.26 3.04
C GLN A 104 2.75 12.44 3.59
N ASP A 105 2.41 13.41 2.75
CA ASP A 105 1.61 14.57 3.13
C ASP A 105 0.21 14.16 3.61
N VAL A 106 -0.42 13.18 2.95
CA VAL A 106 -1.72 12.64 3.37
C VAL A 106 -1.62 12.03 4.77
N ALA A 107 -0.61 11.22 5.02
CA ALA A 107 -0.40 10.60 6.33
C ALA A 107 -0.25 11.65 7.43
N LEU A 108 0.57 12.66 7.20
CA LEU A 108 0.81 13.73 8.18
C LEU A 108 -0.45 14.58 8.41
N LYS A 109 -1.16 14.91 7.34
CA LYS A 109 -2.35 15.76 7.39
C LYS A 109 -3.53 15.07 8.06
N THR A 110 -3.77 13.80 7.73
CA THR A 110 -4.90 13.04 8.26
C THR A 110 -4.60 12.36 9.59
N ARG A 111 -3.31 12.20 9.92
CA ARG A 111 -2.81 11.44 11.08
C ARG A 111 -3.24 9.97 11.04
N ILE A 112 -3.45 9.46 9.85
CA ILE A 112 -3.75 8.05 9.58
C ILE A 112 -2.51 7.42 8.94
N PRO A 113 -2.06 6.24 9.39
CA PRO A 113 -0.96 5.54 8.72
C PRO A 113 -1.27 5.29 7.25
N VAL A 114 -0.42 5.81 6.38
CA VAL A 114 -0.45 5.55 4.94
C VAL A 114 0.77 4.72 4.59
N ILE A 115 0.53 3.54 4.05
CA ILE A 115 1.59 2.63 3.66
C ILE A 115 1.89 2.82 2.18
N CYS A 116 3.12 3.21 1.88
CA CYS A 116 3.57 3.40 0.51
C CYS A 116 3.91 2.05 -0.11
N GLY A 117 2.92 1.44 -0.77
CA GLY A 117 3.07 0.21 -1.54
C GLY A 117 3.29 0.48 -3.02
N VAL A 118 3.95 1.59 -3.35
CA VAL A 118 4.24 1.98 -4.73
C VAL A 118 5.66 1.55 -5.07
N LEU A 119 5.77 0.58 -5.97
CA LEU A 119 7.06 0.13 -6.48
C LEU A 119 7.62 1.16 -7.44
N THR A 120 8.90 1.49 -7.29
CA THR A 120 9.62 2.40 -8.17
C THR A 120 10.84 1.66 -8.69
N THR A 121 10.78 1.18 -9.93
CA THR A 121 11.82 0.31 -10.48
C THR A 121 12.33 0.79 -11.83
N ASN A 122 13.55 0.41 -12.17
CA ASN A 122 14.14 0.74 -13.47
C ASN A 122 13.60 -0.16 -14.59
N THR A 123 13.20 -1.39 -14.24
CA THR A 123 12.72 -2.38 -15.20
C THR A 123 11.45 -3.05 -14.70
N ILE A 124 10.67 -3.60 -15.64
CA ILE A 124 9.47 -4.37 -15.31
C ILE A 124 9.82 -5.64 -14.53
N GLU A 125 10.94 -6.28 -14.86
CA GLU A 125 11.42 -7.48 -14.18
C GLU A 125 11.69 -7.22 -12.71
N GLN A 126 12.24 -6.06 -12.38
CA GLN A 126 12.43 -5.65 -10.97
C GLN A 126 11.11 -5.50 -10.23
N ALA A 127 10.09 -4.98 -10.91
CA ALA A 127 8.75 -4.84 -10.32
C ALA A 127 8.10 -6.21 -10.11
N GLU A 128 8.19 -7.09 -11.10
CA GLU A 128 7.68 -8.47 -11.03
C GLU A 128 8.34 -9.25 -9.89
N GLU A 129 9.65 -9.14 -9.74
CA GLU A 129 10.38 -9.78 -8.65
C GLU A 129 9.87 -9.35 -7.27
N ARG A 130 9.49 -8.09 -7.13
CA ARG A 130 9.00 -7.52 -5.87
C ARG A 130 7.55 -7.89 -5.58
N SER A 131 6.72 -7.95 -6.62
CA SER A 131 5.29 -8.25 -6.47
C SER A 131 4.98 -9.74 -6.39
N ASP A 132 5.79 -10.59 -7.00
CA ASP A 132 5.55 -12.04 -7.09
C ASP A 132 5.52 -12.66 -5.68
N PRO A 133 4.42 -13.34 -5.31
CA PRO A 133 4.29 -13.99 -4.00
C PRO A 133 5.32 -15.09 -3.77
N ASN A 134 5.87 -15.69 -4.84
CA ASN A 134 6.91 -16.72 -4.76
C ASN A 134 8.33 -16.13 -4.69
N LYS A 135 8.46 -14.82 -4.75
CA LYS A 135 9.74 -14.11 -4.68
C LYS A 135 9.74 -13.15 -3.48
N MET A 136 9.81 -11.86 -3.69
CA MET A 136 9.88 -10.91 -2.56
C MET A 136 8.56 -10.70 -1.83
N ASN A 137 7.43 -10.93 -2.48
CA ASN A 137 6.09 -10.79 -1.91
C ASN A 137 5.90 -9.49 -1.12
N LYS A 138 6.11 -8.36 -1.77
CA LYS A 138 5.99 -7.04 -1.12
C LYS A 138 4.58 -6.75 -0.63
N GLY A 139 3.54 -7.29 -1.29
CA GLY A 139 2.17 -7.13 -0.82
C GLY A 139 1.96 -7.59 0.61
N LYS A 140 2.55 -8.73 0.96
CA LYS A 140 2.55 -9.23 2.34
C LYS A 140 3.22 -8.25 3.31
N GLU A 141 4.39 -7.70 2.94
CA GLU A 141 5.08 -6.73 3.78
C GLU A 141 4.26 -5.46 4.01
N PHE A 142 3.55 -4.98 2.99
CA PHE A 142 2.71 -3.80 3.12
C PHE A 142 1.57 -4.01 4.10
N ALA A 143 0.92 -5.16 4.08
CA ALA A 143 -0.12 -5.51 5.04
C ALA A 143 0.43 -5.54 6.47
N LEU A 144 1.56 -6.19 6.69
CA LEU A 144 2.20 -6.26 8.00
C LEU A 144 2.63 -4.87 8.50
N THR A 145 3.13 -4.03 7.60
CA THR A 145 3.49 -2.65 7.95
C THR A 145 2.27 -1.86 8.41
N ALA A 146 1.13 -1.99 7.73
CA ALA A 146 -0.10 -1.33 8.14
C ALA A 146 -0.54 -1.75 9.54
N LEU A 147 -0.57 -3.04 9.80
CA LEU A 147 -0.95 -3.58 11.12
C LEU A 147 0.00 -3.10 12.22
N ASN A 148 1.30 -3.13 11.95
CA ASN A 148 2.32 -2.67 12.90
C ASN A 148 2.19 -1.15 13.17
N MET A 149 1.88 -0.35 12.17
CA MET A 149 1.70 1.10 12.34
C MET A 149 0.48 1.42 13.19
N VAL A 150 -0.61 0.70 13.01
CA VAL A 150 -1.81 0.86 13.85
C VAL A 150 -1.46 0.56 15.32
N ASP A 151 -0.71 -0.51 15.57
CA ASP A 151 -0.27 -0.86 16.92
C ASP A 151 0.69 0.18 17.51
N SER A 152 1.65 0.66 16.70
CA SER A 152 2.67 1.61 17.17
C SER A 152 2.09 2.96 17.58
N LEU A 153 0.99 3.38 16.96
CA LEU A 153 0.36 4.67 17.21
C LEU A 153 -0.85 4.59 18.17
N SER A 154 -1.06 3.44 18.74
CA SER A 154 -2.18 3.21 19.68
C SER A 154 -1.81 3.56 21.11
#